data_2d4a4344f5101dbf5976229d6f87d76d
#
_entry.id   2d4a4344f5101dbf5976229d6f87d76d
#
_cell.length_a   1.000
_cell.length_b   1.000
_cell.length_c   1.000
_cell.angle_alpha   90.00
_cell.angle_beta   90.00
_cell.angle_gamma   90.00
#
_symmetry.space_group_name_H-M   'P 1'
#
loop_
_entity.id
_entity.type
_entity.pdbx_description
1 polymer ?
#
loop_
_entity_poly.entity_id
_entity_poly.type
_entity_poly.pdbx_seq_one_letter_code
_entity_poly.pdbx_strand_id
1 'polypeptide(L)'
;RGGHPDFFTWAEEAVWHLVDVDTPHCAAERQTEGGQYAHCVGHVGGYYPDGYRERAIFNGHWSISHTWVEGLFLYHLLTGDARALEGAMKTSQLLLGSSLNDYNFTNCRNCGWHLIHLSAAYRATGRRVFLNAARIIVERVLERQRESGGWDRLMVPGHCFCLPPRHRGNAGFMVGILMVGLKRFYEATGDPRVADSI
;
A
#
# COMPACT_ATOMS: atom_id res chain seq x y z
N ARG A 1 -7.87 -22.24 -0.75
CA ARG A 1 -8.88 -23.19 -1.18
C ARG A 1 -8.97 -23.27 -2.71
N GLY A 2 -7.99 -23.52 -3.44
CA GLY A 2 -8.07 -23.68 -4.88
C GLY A 2 -6.70 -24.00 -5.42
N GLY A 3 -6.19 -25.16 -5.13
CA GLY A 3 -4.90 -25.61 -5.58
C GLY A 3 -4.82 -25.86 -7.10
N HIS A 4 -5.42 -24.99 -7.93
CA HIS A 4 -5.26 -25.12 -9.35
C HIS A 4 -3.83 -24.69 -9.72
N PRO A 5 -3.05 -25.52 -10.45
CA PRO A 5 -1.66 -25.20 -10.81
C PRO A 5 -1.48 -23.86 -11.52
N ASP A 6 -2.44 -23.48 -12.36
CA ASP A 6 -2.38 -22.23 -13.12
C ASP A 6 -2.34 -20.99 -12.22
N PHE A 7 -2.97 -21.03 -11.03
CA PHE A 7 -2.90 -19.89 -10.10
C PHE A 7 -1.48 -19.67 -9.57
N PHE A 8 -0.71 -20.74 -9.39
CA PHE A 8 0.68 -20.60 -9.00
C PHE A 8 1.51 -19.99 -10.14
N THR A 9 1.33 -20.49 -11.37
CA THR A 9 2.01 -19.97 -12.56
C THR A 9 1.71 -18.48 -12.76
N TRP A 10 0.44 -18.07 -12.67
CA TRP A 10 0.07 -16.67 -12.77
C TRP A 10 0.63 -15.81 -11.66
N ALA A 11 0.67 -16.34 -10.44
CA ALA A 11 1.28 -15.64 -9.31
C ALA A 11 2.79 -15.47 -9.51
N GLU A 12 3.48 -16.48 -10.03
CA GLU A 12 4.89 -16.42 -10.36
C GLU A 12 5.20 -15.39 -11.44
N GLU A 13 4.45 -15.41 -12.54
CA GLU A 13 4.57 -14.41 -13.61
C GLU A 13 4.35 -12.98 -13.08
N ALA A 14 3.33 -12.79 -12.23
CA ALA A 14 3.05 -11.51 -11.59
C ALA A 14 4.17 -11.07 -10.64
N VAL A 15 4.80 -11.99 -9.90
CA VAL A 15 5.94 -11.71 -9.03
C VAL A 15 7.13 -11.21 -9.86
N TRP A 16 7.47 -11.91 -10.95
CA TRP A 16 8.59 -11.50 -11.78
C TRP A 16 8.34 -10.19 -12.50
N HIS A 17 7.12 -9.98 -12.99
CA HIS A 17 6.74 -8.70 -13.56
C HIS A 17 6.89 -7.56 -12.54
N LEU A 18 6.38 -7.76 -11.33
CA LEU A 18 6.44 -6.75 -10.28
C LEU A 18 7.88 -6.46 -9.83
N VAL A 19 8.73 -7.49 -9.73
CA VAL A 19 10.14 -7.34 -9.33
C VAL A 19 10.97 -6.72 -10.44
N ASP A 20 10.88 -7.27 -11.67
CA ASP A 20 11.83 -6.95 -12.74
C ASP A 20 11.38 -5.73 -13.58
N VAL A 21 10.09 -5.43 -13.62
CA VAL A 21 9.52 -4.39 -14.50
C VAL A 21 8.95 -3.22 -13.72
N ASP A 22 8.12 -3.49 -12.70
CA ASP A 22 7.39 -2.43 -11.99
C ASP A 22 8.19 -1.77 -10.87
N THR A 23 9.23 -2.44 -10.35
CA THR A 23 10.01 -1.93 -9.22
C THR A 23 11.39 -1.40 -9.69
N PRO A 24 11.66 -0.10 -9.64
CA PRO A 24 12.99 0.43 -9.89
C PRO A 24 14.03 -0.09 -8.89
N HIS A 25 15.12 -0.63 -9.42
CA HIS A 25 16.22 -1.16 -8.60
C HIS A 25 17.32 -0.14 -8.30
N CYS A 26 17.26 1.01 -8.95
CA CYS A 26 18.17 2.14 -8.72
C CYS A 26 17.42 3.46 -8.78
N ALA A 27 17.93 4.46 -8.09
CA ALA A 27 17.41 5.81 -8.18
C ALA A 27 17.83 6.44 -9.53
N ALA A 28 16.88 7.08 -10.21
CA ALA A 28 17.11 7.88 -11.40
C ALA A 28 16.25 9.14 -11.35
N GLU A 29 16.43 10.07 -12.29
CA GLU A 29 15.80 11.42 -12.27
C GLU A 29 14.28 11.41 -11.98
N ARG A 30 13.58 10.35 -12.33
CA ARG A 30 12.12 10.22 -12.12
C ARG A 30 11.71 8.91 -11.49
N GLN A 31 12.67 8.20 -10.92
CA GLN A 31 12.46 6.89 -10.33
C GLN A 31 12.94 6.90 -8.89
N THR A 32 12.11 6.38 -8.01
CA THR A 32 12.46 6.17 -6.61
C THR A 32 12.78 4.70 -6.44
N GLU A 33 13.98 4.38 -6.01
CA GLU A 33 14.38 2.99 -5.75
C GLU A 33 13.38 2.31 -4.80
N GLY A 34 12.87 1.16 -5.19
CA GLY A 34 11.85 0.40 -4.46
C GLY A 34 10.42 0.92 -4.62
N GLY A 35 10.22 2.07 -5.27
CA GLY A 35 8.88 2.59 -5.57
C GLY A 35 8.29 1.89 -6.79
N GLN A 36 7.07 1.38 -6.65
CA GLN A 36 6.39 0.72 -7.75
C GLN A 36 5.64 1.73 -8.61
N TYR A 37 5.64 1.52 -9.91
CA TYR A 37 4.95 2.39 -10.85
C TYR A 37 3.43 2.31 -10.69
N ALA A 38 2.82 3.46 -10.49
CA ALA A 38 1.37 3.57 -10.34
C ALA A 38 0.73 3.89 -11.69
N HIS A 39 -0.18 3.04 -12.16
CA HIS A 39 -0.98 3.25 -13.38
C HIS A 39 -0.15 3.63 -14.63
N CYS A 40 1.04 3.07 -14.75
CA CYS A 40 1.97 3.45 -15.79
C CYS A 40 1.93 2.47 -16.95
N VAL A 41 1.31 2.85 -18.05
CA VAL A 41 1.38 2.08 -19.30
C VAL A 41 2.80 2.17 -19.84
N GLY A 42 3.40 1.02 -20.11
CA GLY A 42 4.76 0.94 -20.63
C GLY A 42 5.87 1.00 -19.57
N HIS A 43 5.53 1.07 -18.29
CA HIS A 43 6.47 0.96 -17.15
C HIS A 43 7.65 1.95 -17.23
N VAL A 44 7.37 3.17 -17.65
CA VAL A 44 8.40 4.20 -17.91
C VAL A 44 8.44 5.31 -16.86
N GLY A 45 8.10 5.00 -15.63
CA GLY A 45 8.21 5.96 -14.55
C GLY A 45 7.32 7.19 -14.69
N GLY A 46 6.14 7.06 -15.32
CA GLY A 46 5.16 8.11 -15.46
C GLY A 46 5.31 9.01 -16.65
N TYR A 47 6.05 8.58 -17.58
CA TYR A 47 6.10 9.22 -18.85
C TYR A 47 5.05 8.68 -19.80
N TYR A 48 3.96 9.41 -19.96
CA TYR A 48 3.08 9.22 -21.12
C TYR A 48 3.53 10.20 -22.18
N PRO A 49 3.94 9.76 -23.38
CA PRO A 49 4.12 10.67 -24.49
C PRO A 49 2.78 11.32 -24.82
N ASP A 50 2.80 12.57 -25.12
CA ASP A 50 1.72 13.35 -25.76
C ASP A 50 0.34 13.37 -25.06
N GLY A 51 0.06 14.42 -24.33
CA GLY A 51 -1.27 14.77 -23.83
C GLY A 51 -1.80 13.95 -22.67
N TYR A 52 -1.23 12.79 -22.35
CA TYR A 52 -1.53 12.06 -21.13
C TYR A 52 -0.86 12.65 -19.88
N ARG A 53 0.15 13.50 -20.07
CA ARG A 53 0.89 14.18 -18.99
C ARG A 53 -0.02 14.91 -18.02
N GLU A 54 -1.03 15.58 -18.53
CA GLU A 54 -1.98 16.37 -17.75
C GLU A 54 -3.03 15.51 -17.04
N ARG A 55 -3.19 14.25 -17.47
CA ARG A 55 -4.17 13.30 -16.94
C ARG A 55 -3.56 12.23 -16.07
N ALA A 56 -2.26 12.03 -16.13
CA ALA A 56 -1.57 11.05 -15.31
C ALA A 56 -1.49 11.55 -13.87
N ILE A 57 -2.40 11.09 -13.05
CA ILE A 57 -2.52 11.45 -11.62
C ILE A 57 -1.21 11.22 -10.87
N PHE A 58 -0.33 10.37 -11.37
CA PHE A 58 0.88 9.95 -10.68
C PHE A 58 2.19 10.17 -11.45
N ASN A 59 2.15 10.57 -12.70
CA ASN A 59 3.35 10.85 -13.53
C ASN A 59 4.53 9.89 -13.29
N GLY A 60 4.25 8.59 -13.03
CA GLY A 60 5.23 7.57 -12.68
C GLY A 60 5.87 7.68 -11.32
N HIS A 61 5.48 8.64 -10.54
CA HIS A 61 5.84 8.62 -9.14
C HIS A 61 5.16 7.44 -8.45
N TRP A 62 5.88 6.76 -7.60
CA TRP A 62 5.33 5.71 -6.78
C TRP A 62 4.26 6.29 -5.82
N SER A 63 3.32 5.46 -5.45
CA SER A 63 2.27 5.83 -4.49
C SER A 63 1.98 4.66 -3.58
N ILE A 64 1.90 4.90 -2.29
CA ILE A 64 1.55 3.88 -1.28
C ILE A 64 0.26 3.14 -1.65
N SER A 65 -0.72 3.83 -2.25
CA SER A 65 -1.98 3.20 -2.66
C SER A 65 -1.87 2.31 -3.90
N HIS A 66 -0.70 2.23 -4.52
CA HIS A 66 -0.42 1.46 -5.73
C HIS A 66 0.92 0.72 -5.62
N THR A 67 1.28 0.35 -4.41
CA THR A 67 2.50 -0.39 -4.09
C THR A 67 2.09 -1.66 -3.37
N TRP A 68 2.60 -2.83 -3.80
CA TRP A 68 2.20 -4.12 -3.26
C TRP A 68 3.42 -5.01 -3.01
N VAL A 69 3.58 -5.49 -1.79
CA VAL A 69 4.70 -6.36 -1.41
C VAL A 69 4.26 -7.66 -0.73
N GLU A 70 3.04 -7.74 -0.23
CA GLU A 70 2.56 -8.94 0.49
C GLU A 70 2.70 -10.19 -0.38
N GLY A 71 2.35 -10.11 -1.67
CA GLY A 71 2.49 -11.20 -2.63
C GLY A 71 3.93 -11.66 -2.82
N LEU A 72 4.89 -10.74 -2.84
CA LEU A 72 6.32 -11.06 -2.95
C LEU A 72 6.83 -11.81 -1.73
N PHE A 73 6.45 -11.38 -0.52
CA PHE A 73 6.78 -12.10 0.71
C PHE A 73 6.17 -13.50 0.76
N LEU A 74 4.90 -13.62 0.36
CA LEU A 74 4.22 -14.91 0.31
C LEU A 74 4.89 -15.86 -0.70
N TYR A 75 5.26 -15.37 -1.86
CA TYR A 75 5.98 -16.16 -2.86
C TYR A 75 7.34 -16.64 -2.33
N HIS A 76 8.11 -15.74 -1.70
CA HIS A 76 9.36 -16.13 -1.05
C HIS A 76 9.15 -17.22 0.02
N LEU A 77 8.13 -17.06 0.88
CA LEU A 77 7.84 -18.06 1.94
C LEU A 77 7.43 -19.42 1.39
N LEU A 78 6.80 -19.44 0.20
CA LEU A 78 6.39 -20.68 -0.47
C LEU A 78 7.53 -21.36 -1.23
N THR A 79 8.41 -20.59 -1.85
CA THR A 79 9.39 -21.10 -2.81
C THR A 79 10.84 -21.04 -2.31
N GLY A 80 11.12 -20.20 -1.32
CA GLY A 80 12.48 -19.88 -0.89
C GLY A 80 13.20 -18.90 -1.82
N ASP A 81 12.52 -18.34 -2.83
CA ASP A 81 13.17 -17.48 -3.82
C ASP A 81 13.68 -16.16 -3.19
N ALA A 82 14.98 -15.94 -3.29
CA ALA A 82 15.65 -14.80 -2.67
C ALA A 82 15.38 -13.48 -3.40
N ARG A 83 15.14 -13.49 -4.70
CA ARG A 83 14.88 -12.28 -5.50
C ARG A 83 13.53 -11.65 -5.13
N ALA A 84 12.51 -12.49 -4.89
CA ALA A 84 11.22 -12.00 -4.42
C ALA A 84 11.34 -11.34 -3.04
N LEU A 85 12.15 -11.91 -2.14
CA LEU A 85 12.46 -11.29 -0.85
C LEU A 85 13.22 -9.97 -1.02
N GLU A 86 14.22 -9.91 -1.89
CA GLU A 86 15.00 -8.70 -2.15
C GLU A 86 14.11 -7.57 -2.67
N GLY A 87 13.26 -7.83 -3.66
CA GLY A 87 12.31 -6.85 -4.20
C GLY A 87 11.33 -6.36 -3.13
N ALA A 88 10.75 -7.29 -2.36
CA ALA A 88 9.85 -6.95 -1.26
C ALA A 88 10.52 -6.08 -0.18
N MET A 89 11.77 -6.42 0.18
CA MET A 89 12.54 -5.68 1.18
C MET A 89 12.94 -4.28 0.70
N LYS A 90 13.32 -4.13 -0.56
CA LYS A 90 13.64 -2.84 -1.17
C LYS A 90 12.45 -1.88 -1.06
N THR A 91 11.28 -2.30 -1.47
CA THR A 91 10.05 -1.52 -1.33
C THR A 91 9.65 -1.28 0.13
N SER A 92 9.82 -2.28 0.99
CA SER A 92 9.51 -2.13 2.42
C SER A 92 10.44 -1.13 3.12
N GLN A 93 11.70 -1.01 2.70
CA GLN A 93 12.63 0.00 3.20
C GLN A 93 12.21 1.41 2.78
N LEU A 94 11.78 1.60 1.55
CA LEU A 94 11.21 2.87 1.09
C LEU A 94 9.98 3.25 1.95
N LEU A 95 9.11 2.29 2.23
CA LEU A 95 7.93 2.52 3.06
C LEU A 95 8.26 2.91 4.50
N LEU A 96 9.37 2.44 5.08
CA LEU A 96 9.86 2.91 6.38
C LEU A 96 10.26 4.38 6.38
N GLY A 97 10.81 4.86 5.27
CA GLY A 97 11.18 6.26 5.08
C GLY A 97 10.03 7.19 4.71
N SER A 98 8.84 6.64 4.47
CA SER A 98 7.67 7.41 4.06
C SER A 98 7.00 8.08 5.25
N SER A 99 6.18 9.09 4.96
CA SER A 99 5.44 9.93 5.90
C SER A 99 4.52 9.14 6.86
N LEU A 100 5.07 8.50 7.87
CA LEU A 100 4.31 7.69 8.83
C LEU A 100 3.32 8.51 9.66
N ASN A 101 3.64 9.80 9.88
CA ASN A 101 2.86 10.72 10.71
C ASN A 101 1.92 11.64 9.93
N ASP A 102 1.98 11.64 8.59
CA ASP A 102 1.36 12.68 7.76
C ASP A 102 0.00 12.29 7.19
N TYR A 103 -0.63 11.26 7.73
CA TYR A 103 -1.95 10.84 7.27
C TYR A 103 -3.02 11.83 7.70
N ASN A 104 -3.55 12.56 6.73
CA ASN A 104 -4.65 13.52 6.92
C ASN A 104 -6.04 12.90 6.66
N PHE A 105 -6.09 11.62 6.31
CA PHE A 105 -7.29 10.83 6.00
C PHE A 105 -8.15 11.34 4.82
N THR A 106 -7.62 12.23 4.00
CA THR A 106 -8.26 12.52 2.70
C THR A 106 -8.28 11.29 1.79
N ASN A 107 -7.38 10.33 2.04
CA ASN A 107 -7.34 9.02 1.42
C ASN A 107 -6.92 7.96 2.45
N CYS A 108 -7.87 7.45 3.23
CA CYS A 108 -7.59 6.48 4.30
C CYS A 108 -7.04 5.13 3.78
N ARG A 109 -7.20 4.80 2.49
CA ARG A 109 -6.57 3.61 1.91
C ARG A 109 -5.04 3.67 1.91
N ASN A 110 -4.44 4.88 1.94
CA ASN A 110 -2.98 5.00 1.99
C ASN A 110 -2.43 4.41 3.28
N CYS A 111 -2.99 4.75 4.44
CA CYS A 111 -2.59 4.15 5.70
C CYS A 111 -2.96 2.67 5.77
N GLY A 112 -4.08 2.25 5.18
CA GLY A 112 -4.46 0.85 5.07
C GLY A 112 -3.43 0.02 4.31
N TRP A 113 -3.04 0.44 3.11
CA TRP A 113 -1.98 -0.22 2.33
C TRP A 113 -0.64 -0.22 3.06
N HIS A 114 -0.27 0.91 3.66
CA HIS A 114 0.97 1.01 4.43
C HIS A 114 1.01 -0.02 5.59
N LEU A 115 -0.09 -0.14 6.34
CA LEU A 115 -0.22 -1.14 7.41
C LEU A 115 -0.14 -2.58 6.87
N ILE A 116 -0.78 -2.87 5.74
CA ILE A 116 -0.72 -4.20 5.09
C ILE A 116 0.74 -4.54 4.78
N HIS A 117 1.47 -3.63 4.15
CA HIS A 117 2.85 -3.87 3.72
C HIS A 117 3.82 -4.01 4.89
N LEU A 118 3.77 -3.10 5.87
CA LEU A 118 4.62 -3.16 7.05
C LEU A 118 4.33 -4.42 7.90
N SER A 119 3.07 -4.80 8.01
CA SER A 119 2.68 -6.04 8.71
C SER A 119 3.18 -7.28 7.95
N ALA A 120 3.10 -7.30 6.63
CA ALA A 120 3.64 -8.38 5.81
C ALA A 120 5.16 -8.49 5.95
N ALA A 121 5.87 -7.37 5.89
CA ALA A 121 7.32 -7.32 6.09
C ALA A 121 7.73 -7.82 7.48
N TYR A 122 7.00 -7.41 8.53
CA TYR A 122 7.25 -7.92 9.88
C TYR A 122 7.01 -9.44 9.97
N ARG A 123 5.90 -9.93 9.45
CA ARG A 123 5.55 -11.37 9.49
C ARG A 123 6.56 -12.24 8.74
N ALA A 124 7.06 -11.75 7.61
CA ALA A 124 8.03 -12.49 6.81
C ALA A 124 9.45 -12.47 7.38
N THR A 125 9.84 -11.39 8.10
CA THR A 125 11.24 -11.17 8.49
C THR A 125 11.49 -11.16 9.99
N GLY A 126 10.45 -11.01 10.82
CA GLY A 126 10.56 -10.82 12.27
C GLY A 126 11.18 -9.45 12.67
N ARG A 127 11.50 -8.57 11.71
CA ARG A 127 12.21 -7.31 12.00
C ARG A 127 11.27 -6.29 12.63
N ARG A 128 11.48 -6.00 13.91
CA ARG A 128 10.62 -5.12 14.73
C ARG A 128 10.51 -3.70 14.20
N VAL A 129 11.44 -3.23 13.37
CA VAL A 129 11.38 -1.90 12.78
C VAL A 129 10.08 -1.69 11.98
N PHE A 130 9.63 -2.71 11.24
CA PHE A 130 8.38 -2.65 10.49
C PHE A 130 7.16 -2.57 11.40
N LEU A 131 7.15 -3.36 12.48
CA LEU A 131 6.07 -3.33 13.46
C LEU A 131 6.00 -1.99 14.19
N ASN A 132 7.14 -1.40 14.53
CA ASN A 132 7.21 -0.10 15.18
C ASN A 132 6.69 1.02 14.25
N ALA A 133 7.04 0.98 12.96
CA ALA A 133 6.51 1.90 11.96
C ALA A 133 4.99 1.74 11.81
N ALA A 134 4.49 0.50 11.73
CA ALA A 134 3.06 0.23 11.69
C ALA A 134 2.32 0.78 12.92
N ARG A 135 2.93 0.69 14.11
CA ARG A 135 2.34 1.24 15.35
C ARG A 135 2.15 2.75 15.26
N ILE A 136 3.10 3.51 14.71
CA ILE A 136 2.95 4.95 14.52
C ILE A 136 1.72 5.27 13.67
N ILE A 137 1.51 4.51 12.59
CA ILE A 137 0.34 4.68 11.73
C ILE A 137 -0.94 4.35 12.48
N VAL A 138 -0.96 3.25 13.24
CA VAL A 138 -2.14 2.84 14.02
C VAL A 138 -2.52 3.89 15.05
N GLU A 139 -1.56 4.44 15.81
CA GLU A 139 -1.86 5.53 16.76
C GLU A 139 -2.53 6.70 16.04
N ARG A 140 -2.01 7.05 14.85
CA ARG A 140 -2.61 8.12 14.03
C ARG A 140 -4.01 7.78 13.54
N VAL A 141 -4.27 6.53 13.19
CA VAL A 141 -5.59 6.05 12.77
C VAL A 141 -6.59 6.15 13.91
N LEU A 142 -6.21 5.68 15.10
CA LEU A 142 -7.05 5.70 16.29
C LEU A 142 -7.37 7.15 16.75
N GLU A 143 -6.38 8.04 16.76
CA GLU A 143 -6.56 9.47 17.07
C GLU A 143 -7.56 10.17 16.13
N ARG A 144 -7.67 9.72 14.89
CA ARG A 144 -8.51 10.33 13.86
C ARG A 144 -9.87 9.68 13.71
N GLN A 145 -10.09 8.57 14.39
CA GLN A 145 -11.39 7.91 14.40
C GLN A 145 -12.39 8.76 15.19
N ARG A 146 -13.57 8.93 14.64
CA ARG A 146 -14.67 9.66 15.30
C ARG A 146 -15.42 8.75 16.26
N GLU A 147 -16.15 9.34 17.18
CA GLU A 147 -17.09 8.62 18.07
C GLU A 147 -18.09 7.75 17.29
N SER A 148 -18.44 8.16 16.05
CA SER A 148 -19.27 7.37 15.15
C SER A 148 -18.58 6.15 14.54
N GLY A 149 -17.31 5.91 14.86
CA GLY A 149 -16.49 4.83 14.33
C GLY A 149 -15.82 5.13 12.97
N GLY A 150 -16.15 6.24 12.31
CA GLY A 150 -15.67 6.54 10.96
C GLY A 150 -14.45 7.47 10.89
N TRP A 151 -13.87 7.59 9.69
CA TRP A 151 -12.79 8.54 9.35
C TRP A 151 -13.28 9.47 8.24
N ASP A 152 -13.97 10.53 8.64
CA ASP A 152 -14.60 11.44 7.70
C ASP A 152 -13.66 12.49 7.14
N ARG A 153 -13.86 12.80 5.88
CA ARG A 153 -13.29 13.96 5.19
C ARG A 153 -14.34 14.65 4.34
N LEU A 154 -14.04 15.83 3.84
CA LEU A 154 -14.83 16.41 2.75
C LEU A 154 -14.58 15.57 1.50
N MET A 155 -15.64 15.02 0.91
CA MET A 155 -15.53 14.18 -0.29
C MET A 155 -15.10 15.06 -1.48
N VAL A 156 -14.19 14.54 -2.29
CA VAL A 156 -13.68 15.24 -3.49
C VAL A 156 -14.31 14.66 -4.75
N PRO A 157 -14.25 15.37 -5.89
CA PRO A 157 -14.68 14.83 -7.19
C PRO A 157 -14.02 13.48 -7.48
N GLY A 158 -14.76 12.56 -8.03
CA GLY A 158 -14.36 11.14 -8.21
C GLY A 158 -14.67 10.24 -7.00
N HIS A 159 -14.89 10.83 -5.82
CA HIS A 159 -15.35 10.09 -4.62
C HIS A 159 -16.74 10.54 -4.17
N CYS A 160 -17.30 11.56 -4.77
CA CYS A 160 -18.72 11.93 -4.72
C CYS A 160 -19.13 12.59 -6.06
N PHE A 161 -20.44 12.62 -6.31
CA PHE A 161 -20.99 13.21 -7.53
C PHE A 161 -21.39 14.67 -7.37
N CYS A 162 -21.20 15.26 -6.20
CA CYS A 162 -21.57 16.65 -5.94
C CYS A 162 -20.45 17.64 -6.31
N LEU A 163 -20.81 18.71 -7.01
CA LEU A 163 -19.94 19.83 -7.36
C LEU A 163 -20.63 21.15 -6.94
N PRO A 164 -20.00 21.95 -6.05
CA PRO A 164 -18.79 21.65 -5.28
C PRO A 164 -19.04 20.53 -4.24
N PRO A 165 -17.97 19.89 -3.72
CA PRO A 165 -18.13 18.86 -2.68
C PRO A 165 -18.89 19.41 -1.46
N ARG A 166 -19.93 18.70 -1.04
CA ARG A 166 -20.80 19.11 0.09
C ARG A 166 -20.89 18.09 1.20
N HIS A 167 -20.55 16.83 0.89
CA HIS A 167 -20.70 15.74 1.85
C HIS A 167 -19.38 15.43 2.55
N ARG A 168 -19.50 15.12 3.83
CA ARG A 168 -18.43 14.53 4.63
C ARG A 168 -18.67 13.03 4.72
N GLY A 169 -17.59 12.27 4.71
CA GLY A 169 -17.62 10.83 4.78
C GLY A 169 -16.35 10.22 4.23
N ASN A 170 -16.38 8.97 3.82
CA ASN A 170 -15.29 8.31 3.12
C ASN A 170 -15.85 7.30 2.10
N ALA A 171 -15.05 6.98 1.09
CA ALA A 171 -15.42 5.95 0.12
C ALA A 171 -15.30 4.56 0.78
N GLY A 172 -16.35 3.74 0.67
CA GLY A 172 -16.41 2.43 1.34
C GLY A 172 -15.22 1.52 1.03
N PHE A 173 -14.75 1.48 -0.25
CA PHE A 173 -13.59 0.67 -0.62
C PHE A 173 -12.30 1.15 0.05
N MET A 174 -12.14 2.44 0.30
CA MET A 174 -10.97 2.98 1.00
C MET A 174 -10.96 2.61 2.48
N VAL A 175 -12.13 2.65 3.10
CA VAL A 175 -12.31 2.19 4.48
C VAL A 175 -12.06 0.69 4.57
N GLY A 176 -12.55 -0.10 3.61
CA GLY A 176 -12.29 -1.54 3.55
C GLY A 176 -10.80 -1.88 3.54
N ILE A 177 -9.98 -1.12 2.78
CA ILE A 177 -8.52 -1.30 2.77
C ILE A 177 -7.91 -0.93 4.12
N LEU A 178 -8.37 0.14 4.75
CA LEU A 178 -7.93 0.51 6.11
C LEU A 178 -8.25 -0.60 7.11
N MET A 179 -9.47 -1.15 7.07
CA MET A 179 -9.88 -2.28 7.93
C MET A 179 -8.98 -3.50 7.74
N VAL A 180 -8.62 -3.84 6.50
CA VAL A 180 -7.66 -4.93 6.24
C VAL A 180 -6.31 -4.62 6.87
N GLY A 181 -5.80 -3.40 6.74
CA GLY A 181 -4.54 -2.97 7.36
C GLY A 181 -4.57 -3.07 8.88
N LEU A 182 -5.63 -2.58 9.51
CA LEU A 182 -5.84 -2.68 10.96
C LEU A 182 -5.91 -4.15 11.41
N LYS A 183 -6.66 -4.98 10.69
CA LYS A 183 -6.74 -6.41 10.97
C LYS A 183 -5.37 -7.09 10.91
N ARG A 184 -4.53 -6.79 9.89
CA ARG A 184 -3.16 -7.32 9.79
C ARG A 184 -2.29 -6.91 10.97
N PHE A 185 -2.40 -5.67 11.41
CA PHE A 185 -1.68 -5.21 12.59
C PHE A 185 -2.19 -5.90 13.88
N TYR A 186 -3.50 -6.03 14.05
CA TYR A 186 -4.09 -6.75 15.16
C TYR A 186 -3.61 -8.22 15.23
N GLU A 187 -3.62 -8.92 14.09
CA GLU A 187 -3.11 -10.30 14.00
C GLU A 187 -1.64 -10.44 14.42
N ALA A 188 -0.85 -9.38 14.24
CA ALA A 188 0.56 -9.36 14.62
C ALA A 188 0.82 -8.94 16.08
N THR A 189 -0.12 -8.23 16.73
CA THR A 189 0.12 -7.58 18.02
C THR A 189 -0.86 -7.96 19.12
N GLY A 190 -2.09 -8.33 18.77
CA GLY A 190 -3.19 -8.51 19.72
C GLY A 190 -3.66 -7.22 20.39
N ASP A 191 -3.35 -6.02 19.85
CA ASP A 191 -3.71 -4.73 20.46
C ASP A 191 -5.25 -4.57 20.52
N PRO A 192 -5.87 -4.58 21.71
CA PRO A 192 -7.32 -4.56 21.84
C PRO A 192 -7.94 -3.26 21.31
N ARG A 193 -7.22 -2.14 21.35
CA ARG A 193 -7.72 -0.85 20.86
C ARG A 193 -8.02 -0.93 19.36
N VAL A 194 -7.26 -1.75 18.62
CA VAL A 194 -7.49 -1.96 17.20
C VAL A 194 -8.71 -2.85 16.96
N ALA A 195 -8.93 -3.87 17.80
CA ALA A 195 -10.14 -4.69 17.74
C ALA A 195 -11.40 -3.86 17.98
N ASP A 196 -11.36 -2.93 18.94
CA ASP A 196 -12.47 -2.02 19.26
C ASP A 196 -12.72 -1.00 18.14
N SER A 197 -11.73 -0.73 17.31
CA SER A 197 -11.78 0.23 16.19
C SER A 197 -12.35 -0.36 14.89
N ILE A 198 -12.38 -1.68 14.75
CA ILE A 198 -12.86 -2.39 13.56
C ILE A 198 -14.34 -2.74 13.69
#